data_7fc10804e4e46f048676818dcd94a30a
#
_entry.id   7fc10804e4e46f048676818dcd94a30a
#
_cell.length_a   1.000
_cell.length_b   1.000
_cell.length_c   1.000
_cell.angle_alpha   90.00
_cell.angle_beta   90.00
_cell.angle_gamma   90.00
#
_symmetry.space_group_name_H-M   'P 1'
#
loop_
_entity.id
_entity.type
_entity.pdbx_description
1 polymer ?
#
loop_
_entity_poly.entity_id
_entity_poly.type
_entity_poly.pdbx_seq_one_letter_code
_entity_poly.pdbx_strand_id
1 'polypeptide(L)'
;MEEKKKEQDMKDSLIGLAQGEIVQRHGEASSQILQAYKGIRVDHNGHLEDFHGRNLKQISEYNLGDNPDVSRKQQSGFSAELIKESRDNKQAIINGESNRTRTTDGIGKTNDTQYDHVIVDENGNVQEGSGSQMKFLKSRTTKNGQTKYNVIDKLAKDTSWDRYDGPVDIPSDQYEGAVRYAKEEAEKLDKQAAALREQGNIEKAKEIEEKAQRYRDAQKRVRDSGISSTEALDARNNPEKFVAKEMLKSGHEAGVAAAKGTMVVSGVVSGVKNMCAVVAGEKDIDEAAVDVTMTVAKDGATAYSVA
;
A
#
# COMPACT_ATOMS: atom_id res chain seq x y z
N MET A 1 20.00 -0.21 49.19
CA MET A 1 19.51 -1.46 48.56
C MET A 1 18.06 -1.32 48.07
N GLU A 2 17.18 -0.77 48.90
CA GLU A 2 15.75 -0.60 48.60
C GLU A 2 15.48 0.36 47.43
N GLU A 3 16.26 1.44 47.34
CA GLU A 3 16.13 2.45 46.27
C GLU A 3 16.52 1.90 44.89
N LYS A 4 17.58 1.10 44.82
CA LYS A 4 17.98 0.42 43.58
C LYS A 4 16.98 -0.66 43.15
N LYS A 5 16.32 -1.31 44.11
CA LYS A 5 15.25 -2.28 43.81
C LYS A 5 14.02 -1.58 43.23
N LYS A 6 13.59 -0.45 43.83
CA LYS A 6 12.47 0.35 43.28
C LYS A 6 12.76 0.92 41.90
N GLU A 7 13.99 1.34 41.65
CA GLU A 7 14.40 1.81 40.30
C GLU A 7 14.41 0.67 39.27
N GLN A 8 14.83 -0.52 39.67
CA GLN A 8 14.78 -1.69 38.78
C GLN A 8 13.33 -2.15 38.52
N ASP A 9 12.49 -2.24 39.58
CA ASP A 9 11.06 -2.60 39.47
C ASP A 9 10.32 -1.60 38.55
N MET A 10 10.65 -0.30 38.64
CA MET A 10 10.06 0.74 37.79
C MET A 10 10.54 0.61 36.31
N LYS A 11 11.81 0.29 36.09
CA LYS A 11 12.34 0.01 34.74
C LYS A 11 11.68 -1.22 34.13
N ASP A 12 11.55 -2.29 34.90
CA ASP A 12 10.93 -3.54 34.43
C ASP A 12 9.44 -3.34 34.12
N SER A 13 8.73 -2.54 34.94
CA SER A 13 7.34 -2.14 34.67
C SER A 13 7.20 -1.29 33.40
N LEU A 14 8.07 -0.31 33.18
CA LEU A 14 8.07 0.51 31.98
C LEU A 14 8.39 -0.31 30.71
N ILE A 15 9.31 -1.28 30.83
CA ILE A 15 9.61 -2.20 29.74
C ILE A 15 8.39 -3.08 29.43
N GLY A 16 7.71 -3.59 30.45
CA GLY A 16 6.49 -4.39 30.28
C GLY A 16 5.35 -3.62 29.61
N LEU A 17 5.13 -2.37 29.99
CA LEU A 17 4.13 -1.49 29.37
C LEU A 17 4.46 -1.20 27.90
N ALA A 18 5.71 -0.85 27.58
CA ALA A 18 6.15 -0.61 26.22
C ALA A 18 6.01 -1.86 25.33
N GLN A 19 6.25 -3.05 25.88
CA GLN A 19 6.08 -4.32 25.17
C GLN A 19 4.60 -4.65 24.93
N GLY A 20 3.72 -4.38 25.89
CA GLY A 20 2.27 -4.53 25.73
C GLY A 20 1.72 -3.64 24.61
N GLU A 21 2.16 -2.39 24.56
CA GLU A 21 1.80 -1.43 23.51
C GLU A 21 2.28 -1.89 22.12
N ILE A 22 3.51 -2.39 22.01
CA ILE A 22 4.03 -2.92 20.75
C ILE A 22 3.19 -4.11 20.25
N VAL A 23 2.82 -5.04 21.15
CA VAL A 23 1.98 -6.19 20.81
C VAL A 23 0.60 -5.75 20.33
N GLN A 24 -0.01 -4.79 20.99
CA GLN A 24 -1.31 -4.24 20.60
C GLN A 24 -1.23 -3.60 19.22
N ARG A 25 -0.25 -2.72 18.98
CA ARG A 25 -0.05 -2.07 17.68
C ARG A 25 0.14 -3.08 16.55
N HIS A 26 0.92 -4.14 16.76
CA HIS A 26 1.08 -5.19 15.76
C HIS A 26 -0.21 -6.00 15.52
N GLY A 27 -1.04 -6.21 16.54
CA GLY A 27 -2.37 -6.81 16.40
C GLY A 27 -3.29 -5.96 15.53
N GLU A 28 -3.40 -4.68 15.83
CA GLU A 28 -4.18 -3.71 15.04
C GLU A 28 -3.65 -3.60 13.62
N ALA A 29 -2.33 -3.49 13.44
CA ALA A 29 -1.69 -3.42 12.14
C ALA A 29 -1.96 -4.67 11.29
N SER A 30 -1.99 -5.85 11.88
CA SER A 30 -2.28 -7.10 11.17
C SER A 30 -3.74 -7.17 10.71
N SER A 31 -4.66 -6.47 11.36
CA SER A 31 -6.08 -6.46 10.98
C SER A 31 -6.37 -5.64 9.71
N GLN A 32 -5.47 -4.73 9.32
CA GLN A 32 -5.72 -3.79 8.21
C GLN A 32 -6.01 -4.49 6.88
N ILE A 33 -5.27 -5.55 6.54
CA ILE A 33 -5.51 -6.29 5.31
C ILE A 33 -6.83 -7.09 5.35
N LEU A 34 -7.21 -7.59 6.53
CA LEU A 34 -8.49 -8.27 6.71
C LEU A 34 -9.66 -7.28 6.59
N GLN A 35 -9.49 -6.06 7.09
CA GLN A 35 -10.46 -4.98 6.91
C GLN A 35 -10.65 -4.66 5.43
N ALA A 36 -9.57 -4.56 4.65
CA ALA A 36 -9.62 -4.38 3.20
C ALA A 36 -10.34 -5.53 2.48
N TYR A 37 -10.17 -6.77 2.95
CA TYR A 37 -10.85 -7.94 2.42
C TYR A 37 -12.36 -7.92 2.68
N LYS A 38 -12.78 -7.58 3.91
CA LYS A 38 -14.19 -7.55 4.34
C LYS A 38 -14.93 -6.25 3.98
N GLY A 39 -14.22 -5.18 3.69
CA GLY A 39 -14.79 -3.84 3.52
C GLY A 39 -15.25 -3.24 4.84
N ILE A 40 -14.48 -3.47 5.89
CA ILE A 40 -14.69 -2.89 7.22
C ILE A 40 -13.59 -1.87 7.44
N ARG A 41 -13.91 -0.74 8.06
CA ARG A 41 -12.94 0.24 8.51
C ARG A 41 -13.12 0.54 9.99
N VAL A 42 -12.02 0.88 10.61
CA VAL A 42 -12.01 1.27 12.03
C VAL A 42 -11.17 2.55 12.13
N ASP A 43 -11.68 3.55 12.85
CA ASP A 43 -10.94 4.76 13.17
C ASP A 43 -9.80 4.47 14.18
N HIS A 44 -9.04 5.51 14.53
CA HIS A 44 -7.93 5.36 15.48
C HIS A 44 -8.41 5.07 16.93
N ASN A 45 -9.70 5.30 17.25
CA ASN A 45 -10.32 4.98 18.53
C ASN A 45 -10.97 3.59 18.56
N GLY A 46 -10.94 2.85 17.45
CA GLY A 46 -11.57 1.54 17.33
C GLY A 46 -13.05 1.56 16.96
N HIS A 47 -13.62 2.70 16.57
CA HIS A 47 -15.00 2.78 16.11
C HIS A 47 -15.11 2.42 14.63
N LEU A 48 -16.23 1.78 14.26
CA LEU A 48 -16.52 1.46 12.87
C LEU A 48 -16.78 2.75 12.07
N GLU A 49 -16.07 2.88 10.93
CA GLU A 49 -16.32 3.92 9.94
C GLU A 49 -17.19 3.36 8.80
N ASP A 50 -18.01 4.22 8.19
CA ASP A 50 -18.72 3.87 6.97
C ASP A 50 -17.72 3.63 5.83
N PHE A 51 -17.87 2.50 5.15
CA PHE A 51 -17.07 2.14 3.99
C PHE A 51 -17.96 2.13 2.73
N HIS A 52 -17.73 3.07 1.84
CA HIS A 52 -18.51 3.22 0.62
C HIS A 52 -17.92 2.52 -0.60
N GLY A 53 -16.64 2.13 -0.51
CA GLY A 53 -15.89 1.48 -1.59
C GLY A 53 -16.19 -0.01 -1.72
N ARG A 54 -15.46 -0.64 -2.64
CA ARG A 54 -15.51 -2.09 -2.87
C ARG A 54 -14.37 -2.76 -2.11
N ASN A 55 -14.64 -3.91 -1.52
CA ASN A 55 -13.63 -4.70 -0.82
C ASN A 55 -12.93 -5.70 -1.77
N LEU A 56 -11.83 -6.32 -1.31
CA LEU A 56 -11.07 -7.27 -2.13
C LEU A 56 -11.90 -8.48 -2.57
N LYS A 57 -12.80 -8.98 -1.73
CA LYS A 57 -13.69 -10.09 -2.07
C LYS A 57 -14.60 -9.69 -3.23
N GLN A 58 -15.30 -8.57 -3.12
CA GLN A 58 -16.19 -8.06 -4.18
C GLN A 58 -15.45 -7.81 -5.50
N ILE A 59 -14.22 -7.26 -5.44
CA ILE A 59 -13.41 -7.05 -6.66
C ILE A 59 -13.08 -8.40 -7.34
N SER A 60 -12.82 -9.45 -6.57
CA SER A 60 -12.53 -10.78 -7.11
C SER A 60 -13.74 -11.44 -7.83
N GLU A 61 -14.94 -11.01 -7.48
CA GLU A 61 -16.21 -11.51 -8.02
C GLU A 61 -16.69 -10.72 -9.25
N TYR A 62 -15.99 -9.65 -9.64
CA TYR A 62 -16.40 -8.83 -10.79
C TYR A 62 -16.45 -9.61 -12.08
N ASN A 63 -17.48 -9.33 -12.87
CA ASN A 63 -17.62 -9.86 -14.21
C ASN A 63 -16.38 -9.53 -15.05
N LEU A 64 -15.87 -10.54 -15.74
CA LEU A 64 -14.69 -10.43 -16.60
C LEU A 64 -15.02 -10.01 -18.04
N GLY A 65 -16.31 -9.99 -18.42
CA GLY A 65 -16.74 -9.65 -19.78
C GLY A 65 -16.12 -10.54 -20.84
N ASP A 66 -16.06 -10.02 -22.07
CA ASP A 66 -15.60 -10.79 -23.25
C ASP A 66 -14.08 -11.00 -23.29
N ASN A 67 -13.31 -10.23 -22.55
CA ASN A 67 -11.86 -10.38 -22.47
C ASN A 67 -11.37 -10.51 -21.03
N PRO A 68 -11.44 -11.73 -20.46
CA PRO A 68 -11.13 -11.99 -19.06
C PRO A 68 -9.74 -11.53 -18.62
N ASP A 69 -8.72 -11.69 -19.48
CA ASP A 69 -7.34 -11.35 -19.11
C ASP A 69 -7.11 -9.83 -19.04
N VAL A 70 -7.76 -9.07 -19.91
CA VAL A 70 -7.71 -7.59 -19.85
C VAL A 70 -8.49 -7.12 -18.63
N SER A 71 -9.67 -7.66 -18.38
CA SER A 71 -10.52 -7.30 -17.25
C SER A 71 -9.82 -7.57 -15.91
N ARG A 72 -9.19 -8.75 -15.73
CA ARG A 72 -8.41 -9.06 -14.51
C ARG A 72 -7.29 -8.05 -14.26
N LYS A 73 -6.57 -7.65 -15.32
CA LYS A 73 -5.48 -6.66 -15.20
C LYS A 73 -6.00 -5.26 -14.87
N GLN A 74 -7.14 -4.86 -15.41
CA GLN A 74 -7.77 -3.58 -15.04
C GLN A 74 -8.27 -3.62 -13.59
N GLN A 75 -8.96 -4.69 -13.21
CA GLN A 75 -9.49 -4.88 -11.86
C GLN A 75 -8.39 -5.04 -10.80
N SER A 76 -7.20 -5.53 -11.17
CA SER A 76 -6.06 -5.59 -10.24
C SER A 76 -5.59 -4.20 -9.77
N GLY A 77 -5.86 -3.13 -10.53
CA GLY A 77 -5.65 -1.76 -10.08
C GLY A 77 -6.45 -1.43 -8.84
N PHE A 78 -7.74 -1.78 -8.81
CA PHE A 78 -8.59 -1.60 -7.62
C PHE A 78 -8.11 -2.40 -6.41
N SER A 79 -7.60 -3.63 -6.64
CA SER A 79 -6.99 -4.40 -5.55
C SER A 79 -5.72 -3.74 -5.03
N ALA A 80 -4.90 -3.17 -5.91
CA ALA A 80 -3.68 -2.46 -5.51
C ALA A 80 -3.99 -1.23 -4.64
N GLU A 81 -5.07 -0.50 -4.93
CA GLU A 81 -5.51 0.64 -4.12
C GLU A 81 -5.82 0.20 -2.67
N LEU A 82 -6.56 -0.88 -2.49
CA LEU A 82 -6.89 -1.40 -1.16
C LEU A 82 -5.67 -1.97 -0.42
N ILE A 83 -4.76 -2.63 -1.15
CA ILE A 83 -3.50 -3.14 -0.57
C ILE A 83 -2.65 -1.97 -0.09
N LYS A 84 -2.55 -0.90 -0.89
CA LYS A 84 -1.79 0.30 -0.49
C LYS A 84 -2.38 0.92 0.76
N GLU A 85 -3.70 1.18 0.80
CA GLU A 85 -4.37 1.69 1.99
C GLU A 85 -4.04 0.83 3.22
N SER A 86 -4.15 -0.50 3.12
CA SER A 86 -3.90 -1.39 4.25
C SER A 86 -2.43 -1.42 4.67
N ARG A 87 -1.47 -1.39 3.74
CA ARG A 87 -0.03 -1.38 4.05
C ARG A 87 0.43 -0.05 4.64
N ASP A 88 -0.06 1.07 4.11
CA ASP A 88 0.23 2.40 4.65
C ASP A 88 -0.32 2.53 6.08
N ASN A 89 -1.57 2.09 6.31
CA ASN A 89 -2.19 2.11 7.63
C ASN A 89 -1.50 1.18 8.61
N LYS A 90 -1.11 -0.03 8.16
CA LYS A 90 -0.28 -0.95 8.95
C LYS A 90 1.00 -0.25 9.43
N GLN A 91 1.70 0.42 8.53
CA GLN A 91 2.94 1.11 8.88
C GLN A 91 2.69 2.29 9.82
N ALA A 92 1.65 3.09 9.58
CA ALA A 92 1.25 4.19 10.45
C ALA A 92 0.93 3.71 11.88
N ILE A 93 0.18 2.61 12.01
CA ILE A 93 -0.15 2.01 13.32
C ILE A 93 1.11 1.55 14.04
N ILE A 94 2.02 0.84 13.37
CA ILE A 94 3.29 0.38 13.94
C ILE A 94 4.11 1.57 14.43
N ASN A 95 4.13 2.66 13.66
CA ASN A 95 4.84 3.89 14.02
C ASN A 95 4.14 4.70 15.11
N GLY A 96 2.91 4.38 15.50
CA GLY A 96 2.11 5.16 16.45
C GLY A 96 1.56 6.46 15.88
N GLU A 97 1.38 6.51 14.56
CA GLU A 97 0.80 7.66 13.86
C GLU A 97 -0.73 7.58 13.89
N SER A 98 -1.39 8.72 14.11
CA SER A 98 -2.86 8.83 14.09
C SER A 98 -3.44 8.96 12.68
N ASN A 99 -2.65 9.44 11.72
CA ASN A 99 -3.07 9.60 10.34
C ASN A 99 -3.37 8.26 9.66
N ARG A 100 -4.33 8.26 8.73
CA ARG A 100 -4.67 7.06 7.95
C ARG A 100 -4.76 7.39 6.47
N THR A 101 -4.23 6.51 5.64
CA THR A 101 -4.49 6.51 4.20
C THR A 101 -5.91 6.01 3.96
N ARG A 102 -6.65 6.66 3.07
CA ARG A 102 -8.00 6.27 2.64
C ARG A 102 -8.11 6.31 1.13
N THR A 103 -8.75 5.30 0.55
CA THR A 103 -9.19 5.39 -0.84
C THR A 103 -10.29 6.44 -0.96
N THR A 104 -10.29 7.23 -2.04
CA THR A 104 -11.31 8.25 -2.28
C THR A 104 -12.70 7.63 -2.43
N ASP A 105 -12.81 6.50 -3.11
CA ASP A 105 -14.06 5.73 -3.19
C ASP A 105 -14.57 5.35 -1.78
N GLY A 106 -13.67 4.92 -0.92
CA GLY A 106 -14.00 4.46 0.43
C GLY A 106 -14.48 5.55 1.38
N ILE A 107 -14.17 6.82 1.12
CA ILE A 107 -14.71 7.99 1.86
C ILE A 107 -15.87 8.66 1.12
N GLY A 108 -16.50 7.97 0.16
CA GLY A 108 -17.67 8.47 -0.56
C GLY A 108 -17.39 9.41 -1.71
N LYS A 109 -16.13 9.67 -2.06
CA LYS A 109 -15.73 10.44 -3.25
C LYS A 109 -15.54 9.51 -4.45
N THR A 110 -16.60 8.78 -4.79
CA THR A 110 -16.58 7.78 -5.86
C THR A 110 -16.25 8.42 -7.21
N ASN A 111 -15.34 7.77 -7.95
CA ASN A 111 -14.83 8.25 -9.24
C ASN A 111 -14.14 9.62 -9.13
N ASP A 112 -13.42 9.89 -8.05
CA ASP A 112 -12.55 11.07 -8.00
C ASP A 112 -11.61 11.05 -9.21
N THR A 113 -11.60 12.14 -9.97
CA THR A 113 -10.84 12.22 -11.23
C THR A 113 -9.37 12.58 -11.01
N GLN A 114 -9.01 12.94 -9.79
CA GLN A 114 -7.72 13.52 -9.43
C GLN A 114 -6.89 12.59 -8.54
N TYR A 115 -7.53 11.94 -7.55
CA TYR A 115 -6.84 11.08 -6.58
C TYR A 115 -7.53 9.74 -6.39
N ASP A 116 -6.73 8.70 -6.16
CA ASP A 116 -7.21 7.39 -5.70
C ASP A 116 -7.04 7.26 -4.17
N HIS A 117 -6.05 7.97 -3.59
CA HIS A 117 -5.80 7.99 -2.15
C HIS A 117 -5.63 9.40 -1.61
N VAL A 118 -6.01 9.57 -0.35
CA VAL A 118 -5.75 10.75 0.48
C VAL A 118 -5.33 10.31 1.88
N ILE A 119 -4.68 11.19 2.62
CA ILE A 119 -4.40 10.98 4.05
C ILE A 119 -5.45 11.75 4.85
N VAL A 120 -6.04 11.10 5.84
CA VAL A 120 -6.95 11.75 6.80
C VAL A 120 -6.29 11.83 8.17
N ASP A 121 -6.60 12.88 8.92
CA ASP A 121 -6.19 13.06 10.30
C ASP A 121 -7.03 12.19 11.26
N GLU A 122 -6.77 12.28 12.55
CA GLU A 122 -7.50 11.57 13.61
C GLU A 122 -9.00 11.92 13.68
N ASN A 123 -9.42 13.06 13.13
CA ASN A 123 -10.80 13.50 13.06
C ASN A 123 -11.49 13.14 11.75
N GLY A 124 -10.79 12.42 10.85
CA GLY A 124 -11.29 12.05 9.53
C GLY A 124 -11.20 13.16 8.47
N ASN A 125 -10.56 14.31 8.76
CA ASN A 125 -10.40 15.39 7.81
C ASN A 125 -9.27 15.09 6.82
N VAL A 126 -9.51 15.29 5.54
CA VAL A 126 -8.51 15.12 4.49
C VAL A 126 -7.41 16.18 4.65
N GLN A 127 -6.17 15.74 4.71
CA GLN A 127 -5.01 16.63 4.73
C GLN A 127 -4.77 17.22 3.34
N GLU A 128 -4.64 18.54 3.27
CA GLU A 128 -4.36 19.25 2.02
C GLU A 128 -3.03 18.78 1.40
N GLY A 129 -3.02 18.57 0.09
CA GLY A 129 -1.83 18.12 -0.66
C GLY A 129 -1.42 16.66 -0.43
N SER A 130 -2.22 15.87 0.30
CA SER A 130 -1.91 14.45 0.56
C SER A 130 -2.37 13.51 -0.55
N GLY A 131 -3.09 14.03 -1.55
CA GLY A 131 -3.67 13.23 -2.62
C GLY A 131 -2.62 12.52 -3.48
N SER A 132 -2.86 11.26 -3.83
CA SER A 132 -2.07 10.49 -4.78
C SER A 132 -2.95 9.67 -5.71
N GLN A 133 -2.43 9.44 -6.92
CA GLN A 133 -3.09 8.65 -7.95
C GLN A 133 -2.36 7.31 -8.10
N MET A 134 -3.09 6.22 -8.34
CA MET A 134 -2.48 4.91 -8.60
C MET A 134 -2.70 4.48 -10.06
N LYS A 135 -1.63 4.04 -10.74
CA LYS A 135 -1.70 3.63 -12.15
C LYS A 135 -0.91 2.34 -12.41
N PHE A 136 -1.62 1.23 -12.42
CA PHE A 136 -1.10 -0.10 -12.72
C PHE A 136 -1.22 -0.39 -14.22
N LEU A 137 -0.49 0.37 -15.03
CA LEU A 137 -0.46 0.20 -16.49
C LEU A 137 0.64 -0.78 -16.92
N LYS A 138 0.32 -1.60 -17.92
CA LYS A 138 1.28 -2.53 -18.49
C LYS A 138 2.41 -1.78 -19.21
N SER A 139 3.66 -2.16 -18.97
CA SER A 139 4.80 -1.79 -19.82
C SER A 139 4.74 -2.54 -21.17
N ARG A 140 5.39 -2.03 -22.19
CA ARG A 140 5.41 -2.61 -23.54
C ARG A 140 6.84 -2.75 -24.05
N THR A 141 7.25 -3.96 -24.38
CA THR A 141 8.52 -4.19 -25.07
C THR A 141 8.34 -4.01 -26.58
N THR A 142 9.19 -3.17 -27.18
CA THR A 142 9.21 -2.93 -28.63
C THR A 142 9.89 -4.09 -29.34
N LYS A 143 9.74 -4.16 -30.67
CA LYS A 143 10.42 -5.17 -31.51
C LYS A 143 11.96 -5.15 -31.37
N ASN A 144 12.52 -4.01 -30.98
CA ASN A 144 13.97 -3.83 -30.78
C ASN A 144 14.42 -4.15 -29.34
N GLY A 145 13.56 -4.78 -28.53
CA GLY A 145 13.88 -5.17 -27.15
C GLY A 145 13.82 -4.04 -26.11
N GLN A 146 13.54 -2.80 -26.51
CA GLN A 146 13.40 -1.69 -25.58
C GLN A 146 12.06 -1.76 -24.84
N THR A 147 12.06 -1.67 -23.53
CA THR A 147 10.83 -1.57 -22.73
C THR A 147 10.39 -0.11 -22.62
N LYS A 148 9.15 0.16 -22.98
CA LYS A 148 8.47 1.45 -22.82
C LYS A 148 7.46 1.36 -21.67
N TYR A 149 7.40 2.39 -20.86
CA TYR A 149 6.51 2.48 -19.71
C TYR A 149 5.34 3.40 -20.02
N ASN A 150 4.17 2.80 -20.24
CA ASN A 150 2.98 3.53 -20.68
C ASN A 150 2.58 4.64 -19.70
N VAL A 151 2.82 4.48 -18.40
CA VAL A 151 2.56 5.53 -17.40
C VAL A 151 3.43 6.76 -17.66
N ILE A 152 4.71 6.59 -17.95
CA ILE A 152 5.64 7.69 -18.28
C ILE A 152 5.21 8.38 -19.56
N ASP A 153 4.93 7.59 -20.62
CA ASP A 153 4.48 8.16 -21.90
C ASP A 153 3.18 8.96 -21.75
N LYS A 154 2.24 8.49 -20.92
CA LYS A 154 1.00 9.22 -20.65
C LYS A 154 1.24 10.50 -19.89
N LEU A 155 2.01 10.47 -18.79
CA LEU A 155 2.36 11.67 -18.02
C LEU A 155 3.12 12.71 -18.87
N ALA A 156 3.97 12.26 -19.81
CA ALA A 156 4.76 13.18 -20.64
C ALA A 156 4.01 13.70 -21.87
N LYS A 157 3.03 12.97 -22.41
CA LYS A 157 2.42 13.25 -23.72
C LYS A 157 0.93 13.54 -23.70
N ASP A 158 0.20 13.00 -22.71
CA ASP A 158 -1.26 13.08 -22.65
C ASP A 158 -1.67 14.18 -21.68
N THR A 159 -2.09 15.32 -22.22
CA THR A 159 -2.50 16.49 -21.44
C THR A 159 -3.73 16.22 -20.55
N SER A 160 -4.52 15.17 -20.85
CA SER A 160 -5.61 14.77 -19.96
C SER A 160 -5.12 14.29 -18.59
N TRP A 161 -3.81 13.94 -18.46
CA TRP A 161 -3.16 13.54 -17.23
C TRP A 161 -2.57 14.70 -16.42
N ASP A 162 -2.61 15.92 -16.96
CA ASP A 162 -2.17 17.13 -16.25
C ASP A 162 -3.11 17.44 -15.05
N ARG A 163 -4.33 16.85 -15.03
CA ARG A 163 -5.25 16.91 -13.89
C ARG A 163 -4.74 16.24 -12.61
N TYR A 164 -3.83 15.27 -12.74
CA TYR A 164 -3.19 14.66 -11.58
C TYR A 164 -2.11 15.61 -11.09
N ASP A 165 -2.30 16.32 -10.00
CA ASP A 165 -1.34 17.27 -9.46
C ASP A 165 -0.44 16.66 -8.36
N GLY A 166 -0.81 15.49 -7.81
CA GLY A 166 -0.05 14.74 -6.84
C GLY A 166 0.90 13.68 -7.44
N PRO A 167 1.55 12.90 -6.57
CA PRO A 167 2.34 11.74 -6.97
C PRO A 167 1.48 10.68 -7.66
N VAL A 168 2.12 9.92 -8.57
CA VAL A 168 1.51 8.78 -9.25
C VAL A 168 2.20 7.49 -8.81
N ASP A 169 1.51 6.69 -8.02
CA ASP A 169 1.97 5.39 -7.54
C ASP A 169 1.88 4.35 -8.67
N ILE A 170 3.00 3.69 -8.96
CA ILE A 170 3.12 2.68 -10.02
C ILE A 170 3.63 1.35 -9.46
N PRO A 171 3.46 0.23 -10.19
CA PRO A 171 3.94 -1.06 -9.72
C PRO A 171 5.43 -1.04 -9.38
N SER A 172 5.81 -1.65 -8.23
CA SER A 172 7.20 -1.70 -7.77
C SER A 172 8.14 -2.42 -8.75
N ASP A 173 7.63 -3.45 -9.44
CA ASP A 173 8.36 -4.18 -10.49
C ASP A 173 8.61 -3.33 -11.76
N GLN A 174 7.96 -2.18 -11.89
CA GLN A 174 8.14 -1.26 -13.00
C GLN A 174 8.89 0.04 -12.61
N TYR A 175 8.96 0.38 -11.32
CA TYR A 175 9.39 1.71 -10.86
C TYR A 175 10.79 2.10 -11.34
N GLU A 176 11.80 1.30 -11.06
CA GLU A 176 13.19 1.62 -11.46
C GLU A 176 13.34 1.73 -12.99
N GLY A 177 12.69 0.82 -13.71
CA GLY A 177 12.69 0.85 -15.16
C GLY A 177 11.99 2.07 -15.74
N ALA A 178 10.87 2.50 -15.15
CA ALA A 178 10.12 3.67 -15.55
C ALA A 178 10.92 4.96 -15.33
N VAL A 179 11.57 5.09 -14.17
CA VAL A 179 12.44 6.24 -13.82
C VAL A 179 13.61 6.34 -14.80
N ARG A 180 14.27 5.20 -15.10
CA ARG A 180 15.37 5.16 -16.07
C ARG A 180 14.89 5.52 -17.48
N TYR A 181 13.78 4.94 -17.93
CA TYR A 181 13.18 5.23 -19.23
C TYR A 181 12.85 6.71 -19.41
N ALA A 182 12.25 7.35 -18.40
CA ALA A 182 11.93 8.76 -18.44
C ALA A 182 13.19 9.63 -18.61
N LYS A 183 14.26 9.30 -17.89
CA LYS A 183 15.56 9.96 -18.00
C LYS A 183 16.17 9.80 -19.42
N GLU A 184 16.20 8.58 -19.92
CA GLU A 184 16.76 8.26 -21.25
C GLU A 184 16.00 8.98 -22.37
N GLU A 185 14.66 9.04 -22.33
CA GLU A 185 13.86 9.76 -23.32
C GLU A 185 14.07 11.28 -23.22
N ALA A 186 14.20 11.84 -22.02
CA ALA A 186 14.55 13.26 -21.85
C ALA A 186 15.91 13.60 -22.46
N GLU A 187 16.95 12.82 -22.15
CA GLU A 187 18.32 13.02 -22.69
C GLU A 187 18.37 12.88 -24.21
N LYS A 188 17.59 11.97 -24.78
CA LYS A 188 17.46 11.80 -26.22
C LYS A 188 16.82 13.02 -26.88
N LEU A 189 15.79 13.58 -26.28
CA LEU A 189 15.12 14.78 -26.75
C LEU A 189 16.03 16.01 -26.63
N ASP A 190 16.83 16.13 -25.56
CA ASP A 190 17.81 17.21 -25.43
C ASP A 190 18.85 17.19 -26.54
N LYS A 191 19.39 16.01 -26.88
CA LYS A 191 20.32 15.85 -28.02
C LYS A 191 19.68 16.27 -29.35
N GLN A 192 18.41 15.92 -29.54
CA GLN A 192 17.64 16.30 -30.73
C GLN A 192 17.43 17.82 -30.78
N ALA A 193 17.10 18.45 -29.63
CA ALA A 193 16.94 19.90 -29.55
C ALA A 193 18.25 20.64 -29.85
N ALA A 194 19.39 20.17 -29.33
CA ALA A 194 20.69 20.72 -29.60
C ALA A 194 21.04 20.70 -31.13
N ALA A 195 20.81 19.55 -31.76
CA ALA A 195 21.02 19.41 -33.20
C ALA A 195 20.12 20.35 -34.02
N LEU A 196 18.88 20.58 -33.61
CA LEU A 196 17.97 21.53 -34.24
C LEU A 196 18.44 22.99 -34.09
N ARG A 197 19.01 23.34 -32.95
CA ARG A 197 19.61 24.68 -32.71
C ARG A 197 20.81 24.94 -33.61
N GLU A 198 21.69 23.95 -33.75
CA GLU A 198 22.84 24.05 -34.70
C GLU A 198 22.40 24.25 -36.14
N GLN A 199 21.23 23.70 -36.52
CA GLN A 199 20.60 23.90 -37.83
C GLN A 199 19.82 25.21 -37.97
N GLY A 200 19.77 26.06 -36.90
CA GLY A 200 19.01 27.29 -36.91
C GLY A 200 17.51 27.14 -36.70
N ASN A 201 17.03 25.93 -36.40
CA ASN A 201 15.61 25.63 -36.16
C ASN A 201 15.18 25.89 -34.71
N ILE A 202 15.29 27.13 -34.24
CA ILE A 202 15.15 27.52 -32.83
C ILE A 202 13.78 27.17 -32.28
N GLU A 203 12.68 27.46 -32.98
CA GLU A 203 11.31 27.16 -32.49
C GLU A 203 11.10 25.67 -32.31
N LYS A 204 11.52 24.84 -33.26
CA LYS A 204 11.41 23.38 -33.10
C LYS A 204 12.30 22.85 -31.98
N ALA A 205 13.47 23.42 -31.78
CA ALA A 205 14.35 23.05 -30.66
C ALA A 205 13.64 23.30 -29.32
N LYS A 206 12.98 24.45 -29.16
CA LYS A 206 12.21 24.81 -27.99
C LYS A 206 11.05 23.83 -27.72
N GLU A 207 10.28 23.46 -28.75
CA GLU A 207 9.20 22.46 -28.62
C GLU A 207 9.74 21.09 -28.14
N ILE A 208 10.93 20.69 -28.60
CA ILE A 208 11.56 19.43 -28.19
C ILE A 208 12.07 19.53 -26.75
N GLU A 209 12.62 20.67 -26.34
CA GLU A 209 13.03 20.92 -24.95
C GLU A 209 11.82 20.86 -23.99
N GLU A 210 10.68 21.42 -24.36
CA GLU A 210 9.45 21.33 -23.57
C GLU A 210 9.01 19.86 -23.42
N LYS A 211 9.12 19.04 -24.47
CA LYS A 211 8.85 17.61 -24.38
C LYS A 211 9.85 16.89 -23.47
N ALA A 212 11.14 17.22 -23.54
CA ALA A 212 12.16 16.69 -22.64
C ALA A 212 11.83 17.04 -21.17
N GLN A 213 11.41 18.28 -20.93
CA GLN A 213 11.00 18.71 -19.58
C GLN A 213 9.81 17.92 -19.06
N ARG A 214 8.78 17.65 -19.87
CA ARG A 214 7.64 16.82 -19.46
C ARG A 214 8.05 15.40 -19.06
N TYR A 215 9.05 14.80 -19.71
CA TYR A 215 9.59 13.50 -19.27
C TYR A 215 10.32 13.59 -17.93
N ARG A 216 11.07 14.67 -17.64
CA ARG A 216 11.68 14.90 -16.33
C ARG A 216 10.64 15.10 -15.24
N ASP A 217 9.56 15.80 -15.56
CA ASP A 217 8.47 16.02 -14.61
C ASP A 217 7.70 14.71 -14.36
N ALA A 218 7.48 13.89 -15.39
CA ALA A 218 6.93 12.54 -15.21
C ALA A 218 7.82 11.66 -14.32
N GLN A 219 9.15 11.74 -14.48
CA GLN A 219 10.11 11.03 -13.63
C GLN A 219 9.99 11.40 -12.15
N LYS A 220 9.82 12.70 -11.86
CA LYS A 220 9.69 13.20 -10.47
C LYS A 220 8.35 12.84 -9.82
N ARG A 221 7.31 12.70 -10.64
CA ARG A 221 5.94 12.43 -10.17
C ARG A 221 5.67 10.97 -9.89
N VAL A 222 6.34 10.03 -10.57
CA VAL A 222 6.14 8.61 -10.30
C VAL A 222 6.77 8.21 -8.98
N ARG A 223 6.06 7.35 -8.24
CA ARG A 223 6.48 6.82 -6.95
C ARG A 223 6.28 5.30 -6.91
N ASP A 224 7.16 4.59 -6.24
CA ASP A 224 6.98 3.16 -5.97
C ASP A 224 5.79 2.95 -5.02
N SER A 225 4.80 2.17 -5.47
CA SER A 225 3.63 1.82 -4.64
C SER A 225 3.97 0.81 -3.54
N GLY A 226 5.12 0.16 -3.58
CA GLY A 226 5.44 -1.00 -2.74
C GLY A 226 4.64 -2.26 -3.09
N ILE A 227 3.94 -2.27 -4.23
CA ILE A 227 3.08 -3.37 -4.67
C ILE A 227 3.47 -3.74 -6.10
N SER A 228 3.82 -5.00 -6.36
CA SER A 228 4.11 -5.46 -7.71
C SER A 228 2.84 -5.72 -8.52
N SER A 229 2.98 -5.71 -9.85
CA SER A 229 1.89 -6.08 -10.75
C SER A 229 1.34 -7.49 -10.46
N THR A 230 2.21 -8.41 -10.06
CA THR A 230 1.85 -9.79 -9.72
C THR A 230 1.06 -9.84 -8.41
N GLU A 231 1.50 -9.13 -7.36
CA GLU A 231 0.77 -9.06 -6.09
C GLU A 231 -0.64 -8.50 -6.25
N ALA A 232 -0.78 -7.43 -7.02
CA ALA A 232 -2.10 -6.84 -7.31
C ALA A 232 -3.02 -7.83 -8.04
N LEU A 233 -2.47 -8.59 -8.98
CA LEU A 233 -3.21 -9.61 -9.72
C LEU A 233 -3.55 -10.82 -8.83
N ASP A 234 -2.65 -11.25 -7.96
CA ASP A 234 -2.89 -12.33 -6.99
C ASP A 234 -4.01 -11.95 -6.03
N ALA A 235 -4.00 -10.72 -5.50
CA ALA A 235 -5.05 -10.24 -4.62
C ALA A 235 -6.41 -10.18 -5.32
N ARG A 236 -6.44 -9.82 -6.60
CA ARG A 236 -7.67 -9.85 -7.40
C ARG A 236 -8.18 -11.27 -7.65
N ASN A 237 -7.30 -12.21 -7.95
CA ASN A 237 -7.69 -13.57 -8.36
C ASN A 237 -7.93 -14.51 -7.18
N ASN A 238 -7.18 -14.32 -6.09
CA ASN A 238 -7.18 -15.20 -4.92
C ASN A 238 -7.10 -14.37 -3.63
N PRO A 239 -8.09 -13.51 -3.34
CA PRO A 239 -8.01 -12.54 -2.26
C PRO A 239 -7.81 -13.19 -0.89
N GLU A 240 -8.44 -14.34 -0.61
CA GLU A 240 -8.30 -15.05 0.65
C GLU A 240 -6.87 -15.53 0.89
N LYS A 241 -6.27 -16.19 -0.11
CA LYS A 241 -4.88 -16.65 -0.02
C LYS A 241 -3.90 -15.47 0.08
N PHE A 242 -4.19 -14.38 -0.63
CA PHE A 242 -3.39 -13.16 -0.55
C PHE A 242 -3.43 -12.58 0.85
N VAL A 243 -4.61 -12.39 1.42
CA VAL A 243 -4.81 -11.85 2.77
C VAL A 243 -4.16 -12.74 3.83
N ALA A 244 -4.32 -14.06 3.73
CA ALA A 244 -3.69 -14.99 4.65
C ALA A 244 -2.14 -14.87 4.62
N LYS A 245 -1.53 -14.74 3.44
CA LYS A 245 -0.08 -14.52 3.29
C LYS A 245 0.38 -13.18 3.90
N GLU A 246 -0.37 -12.10 3.67
CA GLU A 246 -0.06 -10.78 4.26
C GLU A 246 -0.18 -10.80 5.78
N MET A 247 -1.19 -11.49 6.33
CA MET A 247 -1.32 -11.67 7.78
C MET A 247 -0.19 -12.52 8.36
N LEU A 248 0.23 -13.60 7.68
CA LEU A 248 1.39 -14.39 8.08
C LEU A 248 2.67 -13.55 8.10
N LYS A 249 2.89 -12.72 7.09
CA LYS A 249 4.02 -11.80 7.02
C LYS A 249 3.98 -10.81 8.18
N SER A 250 2.83 -10.22 8.46
CA SER A 250 2.64 -9.30 9.60
C SER A 250 2.88 -9.99 10.94
N GLY A 251 2.42 -11.23 11.11
CA GLY A 251 2.66 -12.04 12.30
C GLY A 251 4.14 -12.38 12.48
N HIS A 252 4.86 -12.66 11.39
CA HIS A 252 6.31 -12.86 11.46
C HIS A 252 7.05 -11.58 11.87
N GLU A 253 6.71 -10.43 11.28
CA GLU A 253 7.27 -9.12 11.65
C GLU A 253 7.03 -8.79 13.13
N ALA A 254 5.81 -9.05 13.62
CA ALA A 254 5.47 -8.91 15.03
C ALA A 254 6.28 -9.85 15.93
N GLY A 255 6.46 -11.11 15.52
CA GLY A 255 7.29 -12.08 16.23
C GLY A 255 8.76 -11.67 16.32
N VAL A 256 9.31 -11.12 15.24
CA VAL A 256 10.68 -10.58 15.22
C VAL A 256 10.81 -9.36 16.15
N ALA A 257 9.82 -8.46 16.16
CA ALA A 257 9.80 -7.30 17.04
C ALA A 257 9.70 -7.73 18.52
N ALA A 258 8.84 -8.69 18.84
CA ALA A 258 8.69 -9.27 20.19
C ALA A 258 9.95 -10.02 20.66
N ALA A 259 10.61 -10.78 19.77
CA ALA A 259 11.83 -11.52 20.10
C ALA A 259 13.00 -10.60 20.49
N LYS A 260 13.08 -9.40 19.94
CA LYS A 260 14.03 -8.37 20.36
C LYS A 260 13.77 -7.87 21.80
N GLY A 261 12.54 -8.03 22.31
CA GLY A 261 12.11 -7.66 23.63
C GLY A 261 12.03 -8.84 24.64
N THR A 262 12.46 -10.05 24.29
CA THR A 262 12.43 -11.26 25.16
C THR A 262 11.04 -11.83 25.49
N MET A 263 9.98 -11.45 24.78
CA MET A 263 8.64 -12.01 24.95
C MET A 263 8.23 -12.93 23.79
N VAL A 264 7.71 -14.11 24.13
CA VAL A 264 7.02 -14.99 23.17
C VAL A 264 5.53 -14.66 23.23
N VAL A 265 4.98 -14.15 22.14
CA VAL A 265 3.55 -13.81 22.05
C VAL A 265 2.80 -15.03 21.55
N SER A 266 2.08 -15.71 22.42
CA SER A 266 1.28 -16.92 22.09
C SER A 266 0.21 -16.66 21.00
N GLY A 267 -0.36 -15.46 20.97
CA GLY A 267 -1.31 -15.03 19.95
C GLY A 267 -0.74 -15.00 18.54
N VAL A 268 0.54 -14.64 18.38
CA VAL A 268 1.23 -14.67 17.07
C VAL A 268 1.35 -16.10 16.57
N VAL A 269 1.67 -17.07 17.45
CA VAL A 269 1.81 -18.49 17.08
C VAL A 269 0.47 -19.10 16.67
N SER A 270 -0.60 -18.79 17.38
CA SER A 270 -1.96 -19.24 17.03
C SER A 270 -2.43 -18.63 15.71
N GLY A 271 -2.21 -17.32 15.51
CA GLY A 271 -2.52 -16.62 14.29
C GLY A 271 -1.82 -17.21 13.08
N VAL A 272 -0.51 -17.50 13.19
CA VAL A 272 0.28 -18.13 12.12
C VAL A 272 -0.29 -19.49 11.76
N LYS A 273 -0.66 -20.34 12.72
CA LYS A 273 -1.24 -21.66 12.45
C LYS A 273 -2.58 -21.57 11.71
N ASN A 274 -3.48 -20.68 12.14
CA ASN A 274 -4.76 -20.47 11.48
C ASN A 274 -4.57 -19.94 10.05
N MET A 275 -3.67 -19.00 9.82
CA MET A 275 -3.39 -18.50 8.47
C MET A 275 -2.72 -19.54 7.57
N CYS A 276 -1.87 -20.42 8.12
CA CYS A 276 -1.34 -21.57 7.37
C CYS A 276 -2.47 -22.50 6.90
N ALA A 277 -3.46 -22.78 7.75
CA ALA A 277 -4.62 -23.59 7.39
C ALA A 277 -5.46 -22.95 6.28
N VAL A 278 -5.64 -21.62 6.30
CA VAL A 278 -6.31 -20.89 5.20
C VAL A 278 -5.52 -20.99 3.89
N VAL A 279 -4.21 -20.83 3.93
CA VAL A 279 -3.36 -20.99 2.71
C VAL A 279 -3.41 -22.40 2.17
N ALA A 280 -3.48 -23.40 3.04
CA ALA A 280 -3.65 -24.81 2.66
C ALA A 280 -5.05 -25.14 2.14
N GLY A 281 -6.05 -24.28 2.36
CA GLY A 281 -7.45 -24.51 2.03
C GLY A 281 -8.18 -25.42 3.02
N GLU A 282 -7.64 -25.58 4.23
CA GLU A 282 -8.18 -26.40 5.31
C GLU A 282 -9.14 -25.63 6.22
N LYS A 283 -9.11 -24.29 6.16
CA LYS A 283 -9.90 -23.41 7.00
C LYS A 283 -10.36 -22.20 6.21
N ASP A 284 -11.58 -21.72 6.51
CA ASP A 284 -12.07 -20.45 5.99
C ASP A 284 -11.37 -19.27 6.66
N ILE A 285 -11.14 -18.19 5.88
CA ILE A 285 -10.47 -16.99 6.39
C ILE A 285 -11.29 -16.29 7.47
N ASP A 286 -12.62 -16.39 7.40
CA ASP A 286 -13.51 -15.77 8.40
C ASP A 286 -13.38 -16.46 9.75
N GLU A 287 -13.30 -17.79 9.77
CA GLU A 287 -13.05 -18.58 10.98
C GLU A 287 -11.65 -18.32 11.55
N ALA A 288 -10.64 -18.27 10.67
CA ALA A 288 -9.26 -18.01 11.07
C ALA A 288 -9.08 -16.62 11.69
N ALA A 289 -9.77 -15.62 11.13
CA ALA A 289 -9.70 -14.24 11.59
C ALA A 289 -10.32 -14.02 12.98
N VAL A 290 -11.43 -14.71 13.28
CA VAL A 290 -12.05 -14.68 14.61
C VAL A 290 -11.08 -15.21 15.65
N ASP A 291 -10.41 -16.33 15.40
CA ASP A 291 -9.45 -16.92 16.32
C ASP A 291 -8.24 -16.03 16.57
N VAL A 292 -7.70 -15.37 15.52
CA VAL A 292 -6.59 -14.42 15.67
C VAL A 292 -6.99 -13.22 16.51
N THR A 293 -8.14 -12.61 16.21
CA THR A 293 -8.63 -11.43 16.94
C THR A 293 -8.90 -11.76 18.41
N MET A 294 -9.52 -12.90 18.68
CA MET A 294 -9.82 -13.36 20.05
C MET A 294 -8.55 -13.67 20.86
N THR A 295 -7.52 -14.23 20.21
CA THR A 295 -6.26 -14.57 20.87
C THR A 295 -5.45 -13.32 21.19
N VAL A 296 -5.37 -12.36 20.28
CA VAL A 296 -4.68 -11.08 20.50
C VAL A 296 -5.37 -10.28 21.61
N ALA A 297 -6.70 -10.25 21.65
CA ALA A 297 -7.45 -9.58 22.71
C ALA A 297 -7.22 -10.22 24.08
N LYS A 298 -7.14 -11.55 24.16
CA LYS A 298 -6.86 -12.28 25.43
C LYS A 298 -5.43 -12.04 25.90
N ASP A 299 -4.45 -12.09 25.01
CA ASP A 299 -3.05 -11.88 25.37
C ASP A 299 -2.77 -10.42 25.78
N GLY A 300 -3.41 -9.44 25.14
CA GLY A 300 -3.38 -8.05 25.56
C GLY A 300 -3.99 -7.84 26.95
N ALA A 301 -5.12 -8.47 27.24
CA ALA A 301 -5.77 -8.42 28.56
C ALA A 301 -4.92 -9.12 29.64
N THR A 302 -4.20 -10.20 29.29
CA THR A 302 -3.34 -10.93 30.23
C THR A 302 -2.09 -10.12 30.57
N ALA A 303 -1.50 -9.43 29.58
CA ALA A 303 -0.37 -8.51 29.84
C ALA A 303 -0.76 -7.36 30.78
N TYR A 304 -1.99 -6.86 30.68
CA TYR A 304 -2.52 -5.81 31.58
C TYR A 304 -2.83 -6.31 32.99
N SER A 305 -3.12 -7.60 33.18
CA SER A 305 -3.46 -8.17 34.49
C SER A 305 -2.26 -8.68 35.27
N VAL A 306 -1.08 -8.73 34.70
CA VAL A 306 0.18 -9.17 35.31
C VAL A 306 1.10 -7.97 35.68
N ALA A 307 0.77 -6.75 35.25
CA ALA A 307 1.43 -5.51 35.65
C ALA A 307 0.67 -4.80 36.76
#